data_ed40180c08763818adedc1efdea4247a
#
_entry.id   ed40180c08763818adedc1efdea4247a
#
_cell.length_a   1.000
_cell.length_b   1.000
_cell.length_c   1.000
_cell.angle_alpha   90.00
_cell.angle_beta   90.00
_cell.angle_gamma   90.00
#
_symmetry.space_group_name_H-M   'P 1'
#
loop_
_entity.id
_entity.type
_entity.pdbx_description
1 polymer ?
#
loop_
_entity_poly.entity_id
_entity_poly.type
_entity_poly.pdbx_seq_one_letter_code
_entity_poly.pdbx_strand_id
1 'polypeptide(L)' 'MTANELKQAVLTDNEAAFSANGRDYLLYGWNQCDGYVLNLECDGELVWQSAPQSKRLCIEEFLVLDFHAVTGV' A
#
# COMPACT_ATOMS: atom_id res chain seq x y z
N MET A 1 -7.44 1.72 11.28
CA MET A 1 -6.87 0.39 10.93
C MET A 1 -5.42 0.34 11.38
N THR A 2 -5.01 -0.74 12.02
CA THR A 2 -3.63 -0.92 12.47
C THR A 2 -2.73 -1.41 11.34
N ALA A 3 -1.40 -1.29 11.53
CA ALA A 3 -0.43 -1.82 10.57
C ALA A 3 -0.61 -3.33 10.35
N ASN A 4 -0.90 -4.08 11.42
CA ASN A 4 -1.13 -5.52 11.31
C ASN A 4 -2.40 -5.85 10.53
N GLU A 5 -3.46 -5.08 10.70
CA GLU A 5 -4.70 -5.24 9.94
C GLU A 5 -4.48 -4.95 8.47
N LEU A 6 -3.73 -3.90 8.12
CA LEU A 6 -3.35 -3.59 6.74
C LEU A 6 -2.56 -4.75 6.12
N LYS A 7 -1.57 -5.24 6.85
CA LYS A 7 -0.76 -6.37 6.40
C LYS A 7 -1.63 -7.60 6.11
N GLN A 8 -2.53 -7.96 7.01
CA GLN A 8 -3.40 -9.12 6.85
C GLN A 8 -4.36 -8.96 5.69
N ALA A 9 -4.92 -7.76 5.51
CA ALA A 9 -5.83 -7.49 4.39
C ALA A 9 -5.12 -7.66 3.04
N VAL A 10 -3.91 -7.15 2.90
CA VAL A 10 -3.15 -7.31 1.66
C VAL A 10 -2.75 -8.77 1.44
N LEU A 11 -2.33 -9.48 2.50
CA LEU A 11 -1.96 -10.90 2.40
C LEU A 11 -3.14 -11.76 1.96
N THR A 12 -4.35 -11.44 2.44
CA THR A 12 -5.55 -12.24 2.19
C THR A 12 -6.28 -11.81 0.92
N ASP A 13 -6.52 -10.51 0.74
CA ASP A 13 -7.40 -9.96 -0.29
C ASP A 13 -6.68 -9.16 -1.36
N ASN A 14 -5.38 -8.95 -1.25
CA ASN A 14 -4.56 -8.09 -2.13
C ASN A 14 -5.01 -6.62 -2.13
N GLU A 15 -5.82 -6.21 -1.16
CA GLU A 15 -6.25 -4.81 -1.05
C GLU A 15 -6.66 -4.47 0.38
N ALA A 16 -6.56 -3.18 0.70
CA ALA A 16 -7.05 -2.64 1.96
C ALA A 16 -7.46 -1.19 1.74
N ALA A 17 -8.67 -0.83 2.14
CA ALA A 17 -9.13 0.55 2.13
C ALA A 17 -9.05 1.10 3.56
N PHE A 18 -8.54 2.31 3.71
CA PHE A 18 -8.41 2.95 5.02
C PHE A 18 -8.43 4.47 4.89
N SER A 19 -8.62 5.15 6.01
CA SER A 19 -8.60 6.61 6.07
C SER A 19 -7.51 7.07 7.04
N ALA A 20 -6.82 8.13 6.67
CA ALA A 20 -5.80 8.76 7.52
C ALA A 20 -5.71 10.25 7.17
N ASN A 21 -5.53 11.09 8.18
CA ASN A 21 -5.38 12.54 8.00
C ASN A 21 -6.53 13.18 7.18
N GLY A 22 -7.74 12.65 7.32
CA GLY A 22 -8.92 13.14 6.62
C GLY A 22 -8.99 12.78 5.14
N ARG A 23 -8.16 11.85 4.68
CA ARG A 23 -8.13 11.38 3.30
C ARG A 23 -8.41 9.89 3.22
N ASP A 24 -8.96 9.47 2.08
CA ASP A 24 -9.25 8.07 1.81
C ASP A 24 -8.13 7.45 0.98
N TYR A 25 -7.64 6.31 1.44
CA TYR A 25 -6.56 5.57 0.79
C TYR A 25 -7.03 4.19 0.35
N LEU A 26 -6.49 3.73 -0.76
CA LEU A 26 -6.63 2.36 -1.23
C LEU A 26 -5.25 1.77 -1.47
N LEU A 27 -4.94 0.70 -0.75
CA LEU A 27 -3.71 -0.07 -0.91
C LEU A 27 -4.09 -1.36 -1.64
N TYR A 28 -3.47 -1.62 -2.78
CA TYR A 28 -3.77 -2.81 -3.57
C TYR A 28 -2.55 -3.26 -4.37
N GLY A 29 -2.56 -4.54 -4.77
CA GLY A 29 -1.45 -5.07 -5.52
C GLY A 29 -1.82 -6.25 -6.39
N TRP A 30 -0.90 -6.61 -7.28
CA TRP A 30 -1.02 -7.77 -8.17
C TRP A 30 0.35 -8.32 -8.51
N ASN A 31 0.36 -9.56 -9.02
CA ASN A 31 1.57 -10.18 -9.51
C ASN A 31 1.87 -9.73 -10.94
N GLN A 32 3.11 -9.35 -11.18
CA GLN A 32 3.65 -9.10 -12.51
C GLN A 32 4.70 -10.16 -12.82
N CYS A 33 5.22 -10.18 -14.04
CA CYS A 33 6.20 -11.20 -14.44
C CYS A 33 7.53 -11.09 -13.67
N ASP A 34 7.87 -9.92 -13.16
CA ASP A 34 9.10 -9.67 -12.39
C ASP A 34 8.88 -9.57 -10.87
N GLY A 35 7.65 -9.82 -10.40
CA GLY A 35 7.33 -9.85 -8.98
C GLY A 35 5.98 -9.25 -8.65
N TYR A 36 5.69 -9.15 -7.36
CA TYR A 36 4.48 -8.50 -6.87
C TYR A 36 4.71 -7.00 -6.77
N VAL A 37 3.73 -6.20 -7.18
CA VAL A 37 3.77 -4.74 -7.10
C VAL A 37 2.63 -4.26 -6.22
N LEU A 38 2.93 -3.44 -5.22
CA LEU A 38 1.96 -2.85 -4.31
C LEU A 38 1.79 -1.36 -4.64
N ASN A 39 0.54 -0.91 -4.67
CA ASN A 39 0.19 0.45 -5.08
C ASN A 39 -0.61 1.12 -3.98
N LEU A 40 -0.37 2.41 -3.76
CA LEU A 40 -1.15 3.24 -2.85
C LEU A 40 -1.79 4.37 -3.62
N GLU A 41 -3.14 4.45 -3.54
CA GLU A 41 -3.91 5.57 -4.07
C GLU A 41 -4.43 6.42 -2.92
N CYS A 42 -4.47 7.73 -3.14
CA CYS A 42 -5.06 8.69 -2.23
C CYS A 42 -6.12 9.46 -3.00
N ASP A 43 -7.38 9.36 -2.58
CA ASP A 43 -8.53 9.99 -3.24
C ASP A 43 -8.58 9.71 -4.74
N GLY A 44 -8.21 8.49 -5.14
CA GLY A 44 -8.25 8.04 -6.54
C GLY A 44 -6.97 8.30 -7.33
N GLU A 45 -5.95 8.93 -6.75
CA GLU A 45 -4.68 9.17 -7.42
C GLU A 45 -3.59 8.27 -6.88
N LEU A 46 -2.80 7.67 -7.78
CA LEU A 46 -1.64 6.87 -7.40
C LEU A 46 -0.56 7.78 -6.79
N VAL A 47 -0.21 7.55 -5.54
CA VAL A 47 0.78 8.36 -4.82
C VAL A 47 2.05 7.59 -4.48
N TRP A 48 2.01 6.26 -4.56
CA TRP A 48 3.17 5.43 -4.29
C TRP A 48 3.01 4.06 -4.95
N GLN A 49 4.12 3.50 -5.40
CA GLN A 49 4.18 2.17 -5.99
C GLN A 49 5.50 1.52 -5.58
N SER A 50 5.43 0.26 -5.14
CA SER A 50 6.63 -0.49 -4.79
C SER A 50 7.39 -0.94 -6.04
N ALA A 51 8.66 -1.26 -5.88
CA ALA A 51 9.41 -2.00 -6.89
C ALA A 51 8.87 -3.45 -6.94
N PRO A 52 8.98 -4.14 -8.09
CA PRO A 52 8.62 -5.56 -8.17
C PRO A 52 9.50 -6.39 -7.25
N GLN A 53 8.87 -7.13 -6.34
CA GLN A 53 9.56 -7.98 -5.35
C GLN A 53 8.54 -8.91 -4.71
N SER A 54 8.92 -9.67 -3.67
CA SER A 54 7.96 -10.52 -2.99
C SER A 54 6.86 -9.69 -2.34
N LYS A 55 5.65 -10.23 -2.26
CA LYS A 55 4.50 -9.59 -1.61
C LYS A 55 4.84 -9.12 -0.19
N ARG A 56 5.53 -9.98 0.57
CA ARG A 56 5.95 -9.66 1.92
C ARG A 56 6.86 -8.44 1.99
N LEU A 57 7.84 -8.35 1.10
CA LEU A 57 8.76 -7.21 1.04
C LEU A 57 8.05 -5.93 0.63
N CYS A 58 7.09 -6.01 -0.30
CA CYS A 58 6.28 -4.86 -0.67
C CYS A 58 5.50 -4.31 0.53
N ILE A 59 4.91 -5.19 1.33
CA ILE A 59 4.17 -4.81 2.52
C ILE A 59 5.11 -4.18 3.56
N GLU A 60 6.26 -4.78 3.80
CA GLU A 60 7.24 -4.23 4.75
C GLU A 60 7.72 -2.84 4.33
N GLU A 61 7.99 -2.64 3.04
CA GLU A 61 8.36 -1.36 2.50
C GLU A 61 7.26 -0.32 2.70
N PHE A 62 5.99 -0.70 2.46
CA PHE A 62 4.86 0.19 2.70
C PHE A 62 4.75 0.61 4.17
N LEU A 63 4.93 -0.33 5.09
CA LEU A 63 4.73 -0.07 6.52
C LEU A 63 5.75 0.91 7.11
N VAL A 64 6.88 1.14 6.44
CA VAL A 64 7.91 2.09 6.89
C VAL A 64 7.84 3.42 6.13
N LEU A 65 6.82 3.63 5.28
CA LEU A 65 6.68 4.88 4.54
C LEU A 65 6.37 6.07 5.45
N ASP A 66 6.92 7.21 5.07
CA ASP A 66 6.52 8.51 5.61
C ASP A 66 5.36 9.03 4.76
N PHE A 67 4.14 8.96 5.28
CA PHE A 67 2.95 9.41 4.57
C PHE A 67 3.01 10.89 4.18
N HIS A 68 3.64 11.73 4.99
CA HIS A 68 3.78 13.16 4.66
C HIS A 68 4.64 13.34 3.41
N ALA A 69 5.73 12.60 3.29
CA ALA A 69 6.59 12.67 2.13
C ALA A 69 5.90 12.14 0.87
N VAL A 70 5.10 11.06 1.02
CA VAL A 70 4.43 10.40 -0.10
C VAL A 70 3.21 11.17 -0.59
N THR A 71 2.38 11.68 0.34
CA THR A 71 1.10 12.32 0.01
C THR A 71 1.16 13.84 -0.05
N GLY A 72 2.23 14.45 0.40
CA GLY A 72 2.38 15.90 0.43
C GLY A 72 1.56 16.59 1.52
N VAL A 73 1.11 15.83 2.52
CA VAL A 73 0.26 16.36 3.61
C VAL A 73 1.05 16.53 4.89
#